data_d7514a0bac65d32cfdbd9d193c96eecb
#
_entry.id   d7514a0bac65d32cfdbd9d193c96eecb
#
_cell.length_a   1.000
_cell.length_b   1.000
_cell.length_c   1.000
_cell.angle_alpha   90.00
_cell.angle_beta   90.00
_cell.angle_gamma   90.00
#
_symmetry.space_group_name_H-M   'P 1'
#
loop_
_entity.id
_entity.type
_entity.pdbx_description
1 polymer ?
#
loop_
_entity_poly.entity_id
_entity_poly.type
_entity_poly.pdbx_seq_one_letter_code
_entity_poly.pdbx_strand_id
1 'polypeptide(L)'
;MEKKVRKMNAARVLFGISRIGYTPASAICDIIDNAVSASATNIHVLIKHKFANINRKNNVSEYLIIDDGKGMSSEKLDNALDLGSSSADYSEDTLSKFGLGLKSASFAQGNRLEVITGDGKELTKQYVDLDEITDEYFSVEEELSEEDKKLVSEYFSEGKKGTIIRISKIHENNHPSIKSTMDELKTKIGVIYYYFLERKLHIFIESEEIKSFDPLFVNEAEDKHLDENVWEGKSVEWLLKPQDFMIDSDMRVSCKIEITMLPHPRVFKDEGITDAEIRNKYHISAQNYGFYVYRNGRLINWANRLDIIPQDQDFYSFRGRIIIDDTADDAFNIDVSKSHINLSEEARASLDDFVAEYKRKCKIAWNNAYSKFEAKLSSSSNEASNSVANEVGDYLESSDFDDEGPDYEKEYDKREKDIVDEFEKKGIEDTISRLKDEENVEKTSDELTKDEIEKTIKGNVSVSALNKIFKVSSITDNALWEPYVDAEKNECVRISTTHRYSKVMYENNSANKDMQVLFELLLYIQSKAEVEIRKTYHNVEAEKVRDILNEYRLAVSEKLAKLCRKEEERLPPNKVD
;
A
#
# COMPACT_ATOMS: atom_id res chain seq x y z
N MET A 1 48.92 31.52 -18.25
CA MET A 1 48.16 31.10 -17.04
C MET A 1 49.01 30.09 -16.31
N GLU A 2 49.36 30.35 -15.07
CA GLU A 2 50.14 29.43 -14.24
C GLU A 2 49.20 28.40 -13.60
N LYS A 3 49.36 27.10 -13.89
CA LYS A 3 48.58 26.01 -13.30
C LYS A 3 49.13 25.70 -11.90
N LYS A 4 48.30 25.87 -10.86
CA LYS A 4 48.63 25.49 -9.47
C LYS A 4 48.05 24.11 -9.17
N VAL A 5 48.89 23.13 -8.96
CA VAL A 5 48.53 21.80 -8.47
C VAL A 5 48.01 21.93 -7.03
N ARG A 6 46.82 21.38 -6.75
CA ARG A 6 46.23 21.33 -5.40
C ARG A 6 46.43 19.96 -4.80
N LYS A 7 46.94 19.91 -3.58
CA LYS A 7 47.07 18.65 -2.84
C LYS A 7 45.72 18.19 -2.36
N MET A 8 45.46 16.92 -2.46
CA MET A 8 44.26 16.26 -1.97
C MET A 8 44.65 15.42 -0.74
N ASN A 9 43.94 15.55 0.37
CA ASN A 9 44.18 14.71 1.55
C ASN A 9 43.26 13.48 1.41
N ALA A 10 43.87 12.32 1.18
CA ALA A 10 43.18 11.07 0.89
C ALA A 10 42.23 10.65 2.04
N ALA A 11 42.69 10.74 3.28
CA ALA A 11 41.90 10.37 4.45
C ALA A 11 40.60 11.19 4.55
N ARG A 12 40.65 12.51 4.27
CA ARG A 12 39.48 13.38 4.31
C ARG A 12 38.46 13.10 3.18
N VAL A 13 38.97 12.78 1.99
CA VAL A 13 38.13 12.41 0.85
C VAL A 13 37.41 11.09 1.14
N LEU A 14 38.10 10.08 1.61
CA LEU A 14 37.58 8.77 1.97
C LEU A 14 36.60 8.87 3.14
N PHE A 15 36.87 9.70 4.14
CA PHE A 15 35.96 10.00 5.21
C PHE A 15 34.65 10.64 4.69
N GLY A 16 34.73 11.53 3.70
CA GLY A 16 33.55 12.09 3.03
C GLY A 16 32.77 11.02 2.28
N ILE A 17 33.44 10.13 1.56
CA ILE A 17 32.85 9.02 0.82
C ILE A 17 32.16 8.02 1.77
N SER A 18 32.77 7.69 2.90
CA SER A 18 32.19 6.77 3.90
C SER A 18 30.94 7.29 4.57
N ARG A 19 30.65 8.59 4.45
CA ARG A 19 29.44 9.25 5.00
C ARG A 19 28.28 9.38 4.01
N ILE A 20 28.42 8.85 2.80
CA ILE A 20 27.29 8.72 1.88
C ILE A 20 26.29 7.74 2.52
N GLY A 21 25.06 8.18 2.76
CA GLY A 21 24.05 7.55 3.63
C GLY A 21 23.56 6.14 3.23
N TYR A 22 24.49 5.19 3.07
CA TYR A 22 24.16 3.78 2.82
C TYR A 22 23.60 3.09 4.06
N THR A 23 22.49 2.34 3.90
CA THR A 23 22.16 1.25 4.81
C THR A 23 23.03 0.02 4.48
N PRO A 24 23.22 -0.94 5.41
CA PRO A 24 23.94 -2.17 5.08
C PRO A 24 23.35 -2.89 3.86
N ALA A 25 22.03 -2.96 3.75
CA ALA A 25 21.37 -3.60 2.62
C ALA A 25 21.62 -2.88 1.30
N SER A 26 21.59 -1.54 1.28
CA SER A 26 21.88 -0.78 0.04
C SER A 26 23.35 -0.89 -0.37
N ALA A 27 24.27 -0.88 0.58
CA ALA A 27 25.70 -1.09 0.32
C ALA A 27 25.98 -2.48 -0.29
N ILE A 28 25.38 -3.52 0.28
CA ILE A 28 25.52 -4.89 -0.22
C ILE A 28 24.93 -5.00 -1.64
N CYS A 29 23.78 -4.37 -1.93
CA CYS A 29 23.22 -4.37 -3.28
C CYS A 29 24.16 -3.71 -4.30
N ASP A 30 24.83 -2.59 -3.97
CA ASP A 30 25.79 -1.97 -4.89
C ASP A 30 27.03 -2.85 -5.15
N ILE A 31 27.41 -3.68 -4.19
CA ILE A 31 28.48 -4.67 -4.40
C ILE A 31 27.96 -5.84 -5.27
N ILE A 32 26.73 -6.28 -5.06
CA ILE A 32 26.08 -7.29 -5.92
C ILE A 32 25.99 -6.81 -7.37
N ASP A 33 25.75 -5.51 -7.63
CA ASP A 33 25.78 -4.93 -8.99
C ASP A 33 27.10 -5.22 -9.72
N ASN A 34 28.23 -5.17 -9.00
CA ASN A 34 29.54 -5.48 -9.58
C ASN A 34 29.67 -6.97 -9.94
N ALA A 35 29.13 -7.85 -9.10
CA ALA A 35 29.10 -9.29 -9.38
C ALA A 35 28.21 -9.61 -10.58
N VAL A 36 27.03 -8.97 -10.70
CA VAL A 36 26.15 -9.08 -11.88
C VAL A 36 26.87 -8.59 -13.13
N SER A 37 27.57 -7.46 -13.07
CA SER A 37 28.39 -6.93 -14.19
C SER A 37 29.57 -7.85 -14.55
N ALA A 38 30.08 -8.61 -13.58
CA ALA A 38 31.07 -9.65 -13.79
C ALA A 38 30.48 -10.96 -14.36
N SER A 39 29.17 -10.98 -14.69
CA SER A 39 28.47 -12.15 -15.21
C SER A 39 28.47 -13.35 -14.26
N ALA A 40 28.40 -13.08 -12.96
CA ALA A 40 28.26 -14.12 -11.95
C ALA A 40 26.95 -14.91 -12.15
N THR A 41 27.02 -16.19 -11.83
CA THR A 41 25.86 -17.09 -11.80
C THR A 41 25.38 -17.30 -10.36
N ASN A 42 26.31 -17.36 -9.42
CA ASN A 42 26.03 -17.52 -8.00
C ASN A 42 26.68 -16.39 -7.20
N ILE A 43 25.90 -15.78 -6.34
CA ILE A 43 26.36 -14.73 -5.42
C ILE A 43 25.95 -15.12 -4.00
N HIS A 44 26.92 -15.13 -3.08
CA HIS A 44 26.70 -15.46 -1.68
C HIS A 44 26.99 -14.25 -0.79
N VAL A 45 26.06 -13.91 0.08
CA VAL A 45 26.20 -12.89 1.12
C VAL A 45 26.28 -13.60 2.46
N LEU A 46 27.43 -13.54 3.10
CA LEU A 46 27.67 -14.12 4.43
C LEU A 46 27.90 -13.00 5.45
N ILE A 47 27.29 -13.10 6.62
CA ILE A 47 27.35 -12.09 7.69
C ILE A 47 27.95 -12.72 8.93
N LYS A 48 29.23 -12.46 9.20
CA LYS A 48 29.87 -12.93 10.42
C LYS A 48 29.48 -12.09 11.63
N HIS A 49 29.35 -12.73 12.77
CA HIS A 49 28.87 -12.11 13.99
C HIS A 49 29.87 -12.24 15.15
N LYS A 50 29.84 -11.24 16.05
CA LYS A 50 30.66 -11.22 17.28
C LYS A 50 30.05 -12.10 18.37
N PHE A 51 28.73 -12.17 18.43
CA PHE A 51 27.95 -12.87 19.46
C PHE A 51 26.83 -13.71 18.83
N ALA A 52 26.47 -14.82 19.43
CA ALA A 52 25.45 -15.76 18.92
C ALA A 52 24.04 -15.15 18.73
N ASN A 53 23.71 -14.08 19.45
CA ASN A 53 22.38 -13.44 19.33
C ASN A 53 22.28 -12.51 18.12
N ILE A 54 21.69 -12.98 17.03
CA ILE A 54 21.49 -12.25 15.77
C ILE A 54 20.55 -11.04 15.88
N ASN A 55 19.71 -10.94 16.92
CA ASN A 55 18.83 -9.78 17.16
C ASN A 55 19.55 -8.60 17.83
N ARG A 56 20.81 -8.81 18.28
CA ARG A 56 21.59 -7.76 18.93
C ARG A 56 22.10 -6.76 17.89
N LYS A 57 21.94 -5.45 18.17
CA LYS A 57 22.59 -4.37 17.40
C LYS A 57 24.10 -4.41 17.59
N ASN A 58 24.84 -3.85 16.63
CA ASN A 58 26.31 -3.78 16.64
C ASN A 58 26.97 -5.18 16.76
N ASN A 59 26.34 -6.20 16.22
CA ASN A 59 26.78 -7.59 16.32
C ASN A 59 27.56 -8.09 15.10
N VAL A 60 27.51 -7.37 13.98
CA VAL A 60 28.26 -7.75 12.77
C VAL A 60 29.75 -7.58 13.02
N SER A 61 30.56 -8.59 12.65
CA SER A 61 32.01 -8.52 12.62
C SER A 61 32.55 -8.31 11.22
N GLU A 62 31.97 -8.98 10.23
CA GLU A 62 32.36 -8.88 8.82
C GLU A 62 31.14 -9.10 7.91
N TYR A 63 31.18 -8.50 6.73
CA TYR A 63 30.39 -8.86 5.56
C TYR A 63 31.29 -9.50 4.52
N LEU A 64 30.84 -10.62 3.94
CA LEU A 64 31.48 -11.23 2.78
C LEU A 64 30.44 -11.31 1.66
N ILE A 65 30.81 -10.74 0.51
CA ILE A 65 30.05 -10.86 -0.74
C ILE A 65 30.95 -11.62 -1.71
N ILE A 66 30.50 -12.79 -2.13
CA ILE A 66 31.27 -13.76 -2.89
C ILE A 66 30.54 -14.05 -4.20
N ASP A 67 31.25 -13.98 -5.32
CA ASP A 67 30.71 -14.30 -6.63
C ASP A 67 31.61 -15.26 -7.40
N ASP A 68 31.01 -16.02 -8.32
CA ASP A 68 31.67 -16.93 -9.26
C ASP A 68 31.87 -16.32 -10.65
N GLY A 69 31.87 -14.98 -10.75
CA GLY A 69 31.99 -14.25 -12.01
C GLY A 69 33.37 -14.36 -12.66
N LYS A 70 33.61 -13.53 -13.69
CA LYS A 70 34.87 -13.57 -14.46
C LYS A 70 36.12 -13.22 -13.67
N GLY A 71 35.99 -12.61 -12.48
CA GLY A 71 37.10 -12.11 -11.67
C GLY A 71 37.91 -11.00 -12.33
N MET A 72 39.02 -10.64 -11.71
CA MET A 72 39.93 -9.57 -12.16
C MET A 72 41.38 -10.06 -12.18
N SER A 73 42.16 -9.59 -13.14
CA SER A 73 43.62 -9.66 -13.08
C SER A 73 44.17 -8.66 -12.04
N SER A 74 45.43 -8.79 -11.63
CA SER A 74 46.09 -7.86 -10.70
C SER A 74 45.94 -6.41 -11.17
N GLU A 75 46.21 -6.11 -12.43
CA GLU A 75 46.07 -4.77 -13.03
C GLU A 75 44.65 -4.23 -12.96
N LYS A 76 43.62 -5.09 -13.21
CA LYS A 76 42.22 -4.68 -13.07
C LYS A 76 41.81 -4.44 -11.64
N LEU A 77 42.38 -5.19 -10.69
CA LEU A 77 42.14 -4.98 -9.27
C LEU A 77 42.73 -3.65 -8.81
N ASP A 78 43.95 -3.30 -9.27
CA ASP A 78 44.57 -2.00 -9.00
C ASP A 78 43.64 -0.86 -9.47
N ASN A 79 43.21 -0.92 -10.72
CA ASN A 79 42.26 0.07 -11.28
C ASN A 79 40.94 0.12 -10.50
N ALA A 80 40.42 -1.03 -10.04
CA ALA A 80 39.17 -1.10 -9.28
C ALA A 80 39.29 -0.48 -7.87
N LEU A 81 40.49 -0.52 -7.31
CA LEU A 81 40.79 0.11 -6.01
C LEU A 81 41.18 1.59 -6.12
N ASP A 82 41.58 2.09 -7.30
CA ASP A 82 41.88 3.50 -7.51
C ASP A 82 40.70 4.43 -7.18
N LEU A 83 40.99 5.62 -6.64
CA LEU A 83 40.01 6.68 -6.40
C LEU A 83 39.70 7.41 -7.72
N GLY A 84 38.65 6.97 -8.41
CA GLY A 84 38.20 7.51 -9.69
C GLY A 84 38.94 6.84 -10.85
N SER A 85 38.48 5.70 -11.27
CA SER A 85 38.94 5.01 -12.49
C SER A 85 38.62 5.83 -13.74
N SER A 86 39.42 5.66 -14.79
CA SER A 86 39.23 6.39 -16.05
C SER A 86 37.92 5.99 -16.74
N SER A 87 37.23 6.96 -17.34
CA SER A 87 35.97 6.73 -18.07
C SER A 87 36.11 5.80 -19.29
N ALA A 88 37.38 5.52 -19.71
CA ALA A 88 37.66 4.62 -20.83
C ALA A 88 37.51 3.12 -20.48
N ASP A 89 37.40 2.76 -19.21
CA ASP A 89 37.32 1.37 -18.75
C ASP A 89 35.91 0.83 -18.60
N TYR A 90 34.87 1.64 -18.86
CA TYR A 90 33.46 1.25 -18.72
C TYR A 90 32.80 0.98 -20.07
N SER A 91 32.25 -0.22 -20.25
CA SER A 91 31.35 -0.52 -21.36
C SER A 91 29.98 0.10 -21.13
N GLU A 92 29.27 0.46 -22.20
CA GLU A 92 27.93 1.09 -22.15
C GLU A 92 26.88 0.29 -21.35
N ASP A 93 27.07 -1.02 -21.18
CA ASP A 93 26.13 -1.92 -20.47
C ASP A 93 26.44 -2.11 -18.96
N THR A 94 27.38 -1.36 -18.37
CA THR A 94 27.72 -1.58 -16.97
C THR A 94 26.72 -0.96 -16.00
N LEU A 95 26.37 -1.70 -14.95
CA LEU A 95 25.53 -1.19 -13.84
C LEU A 95 26.29 -0.14 -12.99
N SER A 96 27.62 -0.03 -13.13
CA SER A 96 28.47 0.89 -12.37
C SER A 96 29.02 2.01 -13.28
N LYS A 97 28.54 3.25 -13.10
CA LYS A 97 28.87 4.42 -13.97
C LYS A 97 30.05 5.27 -13.49
N PHE A 98 30.48 5.19 -12.23
CA PHE A 98 31.36 6.22 -11.62
C PHE A 98 32.63 5.70 -10.95
N GLY A 99 32.91 4.41 -10.92
CA GLY A 99 34.12 3.83 -10.34
C GLY A 99 34.32 4.04 -8.83
N LEU A 100 33.31 4.58 -8.14
CA LEU A 100 33.34 4.84 -6.70
C LEU A 100 32.49 3.87 -5.89
N GLY A 101 31.54 3.14 -6.53
CA GLY A 101 30.51 2.34 -5.86
C GLY A 101 31.07 1.32 -4.86
N LEU A 102 32.06 0.52 -5.27
CA LEU A 102 32.69 -0.47 -4.38
C LEU A 102 33.24 0.17 -3.11
N LYS A 103 34.02 1.26 -3.26
CA LYS A 103 34.66 1.94 -2.14
C LYS A 103 33.66 2.66 -1.25
N SER A 104 32.72 3.39 -1.83
CA SER A 104 31.69 4.11 -1.05
C SER A 104 30.77 3.16 -0.30
N ALA A 105 30.32 2.07 -0.92
CA ALA A 105 29.50 1.06 -0.28
C ALA A 105 30.26 0.36 0.86
N SER A 106 31.49 -0.07 0.60
CA SER A 106 32.30 -0.77 1.60
C SER A 106 32.67 0.11 2.78
N PHE A 107 33.22 1.32 2.53
CA PHE A 107 33.64 2.22 3.60
C PHE A 107 32.46 2.86 4.37
N ALA A 108 31.27 2.86 3.82
CA ALA A 108 30.08 3.20 4.59
C ALA A 108 29.74 2.17 5.67
N GLN A 109 30.22 0.93 5.56
CA GLN A 109 29.94 -0.14 6.52
C GLN A 109 31.12 -0.41 7.48
N GLY A 110 32.36 -0.31 7.02
CA GLY A 110 33.53 -0.60 7.85
C GLY A 110 34.80 0.07 7.33
N ASN A 111 35.83 0.14 8.15
CA ASN A 111 37.10 0.82 7.82
C ASN A 111 38.02 -0.01 6.94
N ARG A 112 37.84 -1.33 6.82
CA ARG A 112 38.70 -2.21 6.01
C ARG A 112 37.90 -2.89 4.91
N LEU A 113 38.31 -2.65 3.68
CA LEU A 113 37.88 -3.32 2.46
C LEU A 113 39.00 -4.26 2.00
N GLU A 114 38.69 -5.53 1.84
CA GLU A 114 39.60 -6.54 1.32
C GLU A 114 38.95 -7.20 0.09
N VAL A 115 39.75 -7.35 -0.97
CA VAL A 115 39.32 -7.95 -2.24
C VAL A 115 40.23 -9.13 -2.56
N ILE A 116 39.61 -10.31 -2.73
CA ILE A 116 40.30 -11.49 -3.23
C ILE A 116 39.67 -11.82 -4.57
N THR A 117 40.43 -11.91 -5.63
CA THR A 117 39.89 -12.14 -6.96
C THR A 117 40.79 -13.05 -7.79
N GLY A 118 40.15 -13.81 -8.69
CA GLY A 118 40.85 -14.68 -9.63
C GLY A 118 40.22 -14.63 -11.01
N ASP A 119 41.04 -14.50 -12.06
CA ASP A 119 40.63 -14.49 -13.47
C ASP A 119 40.83 -15.85 -14.16
N GLY A 120 41.21 -16.86 -13.41
CA GLY A 120 41.55 -18.20 -13.90
C GLY A 120 43.03 -18.38 -14.27
N LYS A 121 43.84 -17.33 -14.22
CA LYS A 121 45.30 -17.38 -14.43
C LYS A 121 46.05 -17.09 -13.15
N GLU A 122 45.65 -16.06 -12.47
CA GLU A 122 46.22 -15.62 -11.21
C GLU A 122 45.16 -15.44 -10.14
N LEU A 123 45.58 -15.45 -8.89
CA LEU A 123 44.73 -15.22 -7.73
C LEU A 123 45.43 -14.16 -6.86
N THR A 124 44.79 -13.02 -6.70
CA THR A 124 45.33 -11.85 -6.04
C THR A 124 44.46 -11.42 -4.87
N LYS A 125 45.10 -10.96 -3.80
CA LYS A 125 44.47 -10.37 -2.63
C LYS A 125 45.06 -9.00 -2.35
N GLN A 126 44.18 -7.99 -2.26
CA GLN A 126 44.58 -6.65 -1.81
C GLN A 126 43.57 -6.11 -0.80
N TYR A 127 44.03 -5.24 0.08
CA TYR A 127 43.15 -4.51 0.99
C TYR A 127 43.47 -3.01 1.05
N VAL A 128 42.47 -2.25 1.45
CA VAL A 128 42.55 -0.84 1.82
C VAL A 128 42.00 -0.70 3.23
N ASP A 129 42.78 -0.07 4.12
CA ASP A 129 42.37 0.14 5.52
C ASP A 129 42.41 1.63 5.85
N LEU A 130 41.24 2.21 6.15
CA LEU A 130 41.12 3.66 6.43
C LEU A 130 41.89 4.09 7.68
N ASP A 131 42.14 3.17 8.62
CA ASP A 131 42.89 3.48 9.85
C ASP A 131 44.41 3.63 9.56
N GLU A 132 44.89 3.10 8.43
CA GLU A 132 46.26 3.17 8.00
C GLU A 132 46.52 4.34 7.04
N ILE A 133 45.47 4.91 6.42
CA ILE A 133 45.56 5.99 5.43
C ILE A 133 45.67 7.35 6.14
N THR A 134 46.71 8.11 5.80
CA THR A 134 46.92 9.48 6.31
C THR A 134 46.82 10.50 5.18
N ASP A 135 47.92 10.79 4.49
CA ASP A 135 47.98 11.78 3.41
C ASP A 135 47.90 11.15 2.02
N GLU A 136 48.42 9.93 1.87
CA GLU A 136 48.45 9.19 0.61
C GLU A 136 47.50 8.01 0.65
N TYR A 137 46.86 7.75 -0.48
CA TYR A 137 45.99 6.59 -0.67
C TYR A 137 46.80 5.43 -1.21
N PHE A 138 46.70 4.27 -0.60
CA PHE A 138 47.35 3.03 -1.03
C PHE A 138 46.53 1.80 -0.72
N SER A 139 46.75 0.73 -1.49
CA SER A 139 46.35 -0.62 -1.16
C SER A 139 47.56 -1.45 -0.77
N VAL A 140 47.32 -2.54 -0.06
CA VAL A 140 48.39 -3.49 0.34
C VAL A 140 48.05 -4.85 -0.26
N GLU A 141 49.02 -5.43 -0.97
CA GLU A 141 48.94 -6.81 -1.44
C GLU A 141 49.32 -7.76 -0.31
N GLU A 142 48.54 -8.83 -0.14
CA GLU A 142 48.70 -9.79 0.95
C GLU A 142 48.56 -11.23 0.42
N GLU A 143 49.27 -12.18 1.03
CA GLU A 143 49.09 -13.58 0.71
C GLU A 143 47.75 -14.11 1.25
N LEU A 144 47.17 -15.06 0.52
CA LEU A 144 45.93 -15.69 0.94
C LEU A 144 46.13 -16.54 2.21
N SER A 145 45.32 -16.30 3.22
CA SER A 145 45.23 -17.14 4.41
C SER A 145 44.62 -18.52 4.08
N GLU A 146 44.74 -19.49 4.98
CA GLU A 146 44.12 -20.80 4.81
C GLU A 146 42.56 -20.71 4.76
N GLU A 147 41.97 -19.73 5.47
CA GLU A 147 40.55 -19.43 5.38
C GLU A 147 40.16 -18.90 3.99
N ASP A 148 40.96 -17.98 3.43
CA ASP A 148 40.77 -17.44 2.08
C ASP A 148 40.83 -18.54 1.02
N LYS A 149 41.83 -19.42 1.11
CA LYS A 149 42.00 -20.56 0.19
C LYS A 149 40.79 -21.52 0.25
N LYS A 150 40.22 -21.72 1.45
CA LYS A 150 39.03 -22.52 1.62
C LYS A 150 37.82 -21.87 0.95
N LEU A 151 37.59 -20.57 1.17
CA LEU A 151 36.49 -19.83 0.51
C LEU A 151 36.64 -19.85 -1.01
N VAL A 152 37.84 -19.60 -1.54
CA VAL A 152 38.10 -19.71 -2.98
C VAL A 152 37.80 -21.12 -3.51
N SER A 153 38.15 -22.17 -2.78
CA SER A 153 37.88 -23.55 -3.21
C SER A 153 36.41 -23.89 -3.18
N GLU A 154 35.64 -23.29 -2.28
CA GLU A 154 34.24 -23.56 -2.07
C GLU A 154 33.31 -22.81 -3.05
N TYR A 155 33.63 -21.53 -3.32
CA TYR A 155 32.72 -20.63 -4.01
C TYR A 155 33.15 -20.22 -5.42
N PHE A 156 34.41 -20.27 -5.77
CA PHE A 156 34.86 -19.85 -7.11
C PHE A 156 34.52 -20.93 -8.15
N SER A 157 34.23 -20.47 -9.36
CA SER A 157 33.97 -21.35 -10.49
C SER A 157 35.20 -22.20 -10.87
N GLU A 158 35.00 -23.17 -11.75
CA GLU A 158 36.11 -23.97 -12.32
C GLU A 158 37.19 -23.04 -12.91
N GLY A 159 38.45 -23.32 -12.59
CA GLY A 159 39.57 -22.48 -12.95
C GLY A 159 39.84 -21.32 -11.99
N LYS A 160 39.22 -21.30 -10.81
CA LYS A 160 39.38 -20.28 -9.75
C LYS A 160 39.01 -18.87 -10.22
N LYS A 161 37.89 -18.73 -10.94
CA LYS A 161 37.32 -17.43 -11.30
C LYS A 161 36.29 -17.01 -10.29
N GLY A 162 36.36 -15.75 -9.87
CA GLY A 162 35.41 -15.17 -8.93
C GLY A 162 35.98 -14.00 -8.16
N THR A 163 35.20 -13.43 -7.28
CA THR A 163 35.63 -12.34 -6.40
C THR A 163 35.02 -12.49 -5.01
N ILE A 164 35.78 -12.22 -3.98
CA ILE A 164 35.36 -12.07 -2.59
C ILE A 164 35.59 -10.63 -2.18
N ILE A 165 34.53 -9.95 -1.79
CA ILE A 165 34.59 -8.65 -1.12
C ILE A 165 34.37 -8.89 0.36
N ARG A 166 35.38 -8.58 1.19
CA ARG A 166 35.27 -8.66 2.64
C ARG A 166 35.32 -7.25 3.23
N ILE A 167 34.33 -6.92 4.03
CA ILE A 167 34.28 -5.64 4.76
C ILE A 167 34.38 -5.97 6.24
N SER A 168 35.39 -5.44 6.88
CA SER A 168 35.67 -5.64 8.32
C SER A 168 35.88 -4.32 9.04
N LYS A 169 36.21 -4.35 10.34
CA LYS A 169 36.22 -3.15 11.19
C LYS A 169 34.93 -2.36 11.08
N ILE A 170 33.79 -3.08 11.21
CA ILE A 170 32.46 -2.54 11.02
C ILE A 170 32.16 -1.39 11.97
N HIS A 171 31.56 -0.33 11.45
CA HIS A 171 31.13 0.83 12.25
C HIS A 171 30.10 0.45 13.28
N GLU A 172 30.40 0.64 14.56
CA GLU A 172 29.52 0.19 15.67
C GLU A 172 28.43 1.20 16.02
N ASN A 173 28.49 2.43 15.50
CA ASN A 173 27.53 3.47 15.84
C ASN A 173 26.17 3.18 15.21
N ASN A 174 25.28 2.59 16.01
CA ASN A 174 23.88 2.33 15.65
C ASN A 174 23.69 1.34 14.49
N HIS A 175 24.64 0.41 14.30
CA HIS A 175 24.54 -0.61 13.27
C HIS A 175 23.34 -1.53 13.54
N PRO A 176 22.47 -1.81 12.55
CA PRO A 176 21.29 -2.66 12.74
C PRO A 176 21.67 -4.08 13.16
N SER A 177 20.71 -4.84 13.66
CA SER A 177 20.92 -6.25 13.97
C SER A 177 21.08 -7.06 12.68
N ILE A 178 21.76 -8.21 12.78
CA ILE A 178 21.93 -9.13 11.65
C ILE A 178 20.58 -9.56 11.10
N LYS A 179 19.62 -9.91 11.99
CA LYS A 179 18.28 -10.27 11.57
C LYS A 179 17.61 -9.16 10.75
N SER A 180 17.65 -7.92 11.24
CA SER A 180 17.09 -6.77 10.51
C SER A 180 17.73 -6.57 9.14
N THR A 181 19.05 -6.71 9.05
CA THR A 181 19.80 -6.61 7.77
C THR A 181 19.41 -7.75 6.81
N MET A 182 19.31 -8.98 7.31
CA MET A 182 18.90 -10.13 6.50
C MET A 182 17.47 -9.98 5.98
N ASP A 183 16.52 -9.57 6.84
CA ASP A 183 15.12 -9.39 6.47
C ASP A 183 14.98 -8.28 5.42
N GLU A 184 15.73 -7.17 5.57
CA GLU A 184 15.76 -6.09 4.59
C GLU A 184 16.37 -6.56 3.25
N LEU A 185 17.49 -7.30 3.29
CA LEU A 185 18.13 -7.85 2.09
C LEU A 185 17.20 -8.82 1.35
N LYS A 186 16.57 -9.76 2.04
CA LYS A 186 15.64 -10.72 1.44
C LYS A 186 14.50 -10.02 0.70
N THR A 187 13.91 -9.00 1.34
CA THR A 187 12.84 -8.22 0.73
C THR A 187 13.32 -7.45 -0.49
N LYS A 188 14.47 -6.77 -0.39
CA LYS A 188 14.98 -5.90 -1.45
C LYS A 188 15.55 -6.66 -2.64
N ILE A 189 16.37 -7.68 -2.42
CA ILE A 189 17.05 -8.42 -3.50
C ILE A 189 16.06 -9.05 -4.48
N GLY A 190 14.98 -9.66 -3.97
CA GLY A 190 13.95 -10.28 -4.81
C GLY A 190 13.33 -9.33 -5.83
N VAL A 191 13.14 -8.06 -5.45
CA VAL A 191 12.57 -7.01 -6.32
C VAL A 191 13.67 -6.35 -7.16
N ILE A 192 14.81 -5.97 -6.54
CA ILE A 192 15.89 -5.25 -7.23
C ILE A 192 16.43 -6.05 -8.41
N TYR A 193 16.65 -7.33 -8.20
CA TYR A 193 17.24 -8.24 -9.21
C TYR A 193 16.22 -9.14 -9.87
N TYR A 194 14.93 -8.79 -9.86
CA TYR A 194 13.84 -9.58 -10.40
C TYR A 194 14.17 -10.21 -11.77
N TYR A 195 14.57 -9.40 -12.75
CA TYR A 195 14.87 -9.87 -14.10
C TYR A 195 16.11 -10.77 -14.19
N PHE A 196 17.05 -10.63 -13.29
CA PHE A 196 18.26 -11.47 -13.25
C PHE A 196 17.96 -12.80 -12.58
N LEU A 197 17.20 -12.79 -11.46
CA LEU A 197 16.77 -13.98 -10.74
C LEU A 197 15.83 -14.87 -11.55
N GLU A 198 14.98 -14.27 -12.40
CA GLU A 198 14.13 -15.02 -13.34
C GLU A 198 14.91 -15.69 -14.49
N ARG A 199 16.16 -15.31 -14.70
CA ARG A 199 17.01 -15.89 -15.77
C ARG A 199 17.91 -16.99 -15.23
N LYS A 200 19.09 -16.63 -14.76
CA LYS A 200 20.14 -17.57 -14.37
C LYS A 200 20.93 -17.15 -13.12
N LEU A 201 20.60 -16.04 -12.52
CA LEU A 201 21.30 -15.55 -11.33
C LEU A 201 20.71 -16.19 -10.09
N HIS A 202 21.57 -16.73 -9.23
CA HIS A 202 21.21 -17.23 -7.91
C HIS A 202 21.90 -16.39 -6.85
N ILE A 203 21.12 -15.81 -5.94
CA ILE A 203 21.65 -15.02 -4.82
C ILE A 203 21.28 -15.72 -3.52
N PHE A 204 22.27 -15.94 -2.67
CA PHE A 204 22.11 -16.60 -1.38
C PHE A 204 22.46 -15.60 -0.26
N ILE A 205 21.60 -15.55 0.75
CA ILE A 205 21.91 -14.90 2.04
C ILE A 205 22.11 -16.01 3.05
N GLU A 206 23.33 -16.14 3.56
CA GLU A 206 23.77 -17.33 4.28
C GLU A 206 23.56 -18.56 3.41
N SER A 207 22.73 -19.49 3.83
CA SER A 207 22.37 -20.70 3.08
C SER A 207 21.02 -20.62 2.35
N GLU A 208 20.32 -19.50 2.42
CA GLU A 208 18.98 -19.34 1.87
C GLU A 208 19.01 -18.66 0.50
N GLU A 209 18.53 -19.35 -0.52
CA GLU A 209 18.39 -18.80 -1.86
C GLU A 209 17.21 -17.83 -1.94
N ILE A 210 17.48 -16.62 -2.44
CA ILE A 210 16.46 -15.58 -2.60
C ILE A 210 15.71 -15.81 -3.90
N LYS A 211 14.38 -15.84 -3.81
CA LYS A 211 13.50 -15.93 -4.96
C LYS A 211 13.18 -14.54 -5.50
N SER A 212 12.92 -14.49 -6.81
CA SER A 212 12.37 -13.29 -7.44
C SER A 212 11.03 -12.91 -6.82
N PHE A 213 10.80 -11.62 -6.70
CA PHE A 213 9.51 -11.09 -6.24
C PHE A 213 9.02 -10.01 -7.20
N ASP A 214 7.87 -10.27 -7.81
CA ASP A 214 7.22 -9.30 -8.70
C ASP A 214 6.27 -8.39 -7.93
N PRO A 215 6.59 -7.10 -7.78
CA PRO A 215 5.73 -6.16 -7.05
C PRO A 215 4.40 -5.86 -7.77
N LEU A 216 4.30 -6.18 -9.07
CA LEU A 216 3.08 -6.00 -9.86
C LEU A 216 2.18 -7.22 -9.85
N PHE A 217 2.65 -8.38 -9.39
CA PHE A 217 1.91 -9.64 -9.38
C PHE A 217 1.33 -10.00 -10.77
N VAL A 218 2.11 -9.79 -11.82
CA VAL A 218 1.64 -9.98 -13.23
C VAL A 218 1.15 -11.39 -13.50
N ASN A 219 1.70 -12.40 -12.84
CA ASN A 219 1.27 -13.78 -12.97
C ASN A 219 -0.15 -14.03 -12.42
N GLU A 220 -0.59 -13.24 -11.41
CA GLU A 220 -1.96 -13.31 -10.89
C GLU A 220 -2.95 -12.50 -11.76
N ALA A 221 -2.46 -11.49 -12.48
CA ALA A 221 -3.29 -10.70 -13.41
C ALA A 221 -3.71 -11.50 -14.65
N GLU A 222 -2.87 -12.44 -15.12
CA GLU A 222 -3.12 -13.26 -16.32
C GLU A 222 -3.57 -12.40 -17.52
N ASP A 223 -4.77 -12.70 -18.05
CA ASP A 223 -5.40 -11.94 -19.14
C ASP A 223 -6.51 -10.98 -18.68
N LYS A 224 -6.65 -10.76 -17.38
CA LYS A 224 -7.71 -9.92 -16.83
C LYS A 224 -7.39 -8.44 -16.99
N HIS A 225 -8.27 -7.73 -17.68
CA HIS A 225 -8.23 -6.27 -17.79
C HIS A 225 -9.21 -5.63 -16.82
N LEU A 226 -8.77 -4.61 -16.12
CA LEU A 226 -9.60 -3.90 -15.18
C LEU A 226 -10.76 -3.21 -15.89
N ASP A 227 -11.97 -3.61 -15.50
CA ASP A 227 -13.20 -2.83 -15.72
C ASP A 227 -13.61 -2.25 -14.36
N GLU A 228 -13.48 -0.94 -14.22
CA GLU A 228 -13.74 -0.21 -12.99
C GLU A 228 -15.19 -0.30 -12.51
N ASN A 229 -16.11 -0.70 -13.41
CA ASN A 229 -17.53 -0.85 -13.07
C ASN A 229 -17.89 -2.28 -12.65
N VAL A 230 -17.11 -3.28 -13.03
CA VAL A 230 -17.40 -4.70 -12.76
C VAL A 230 -16.50 -5.28 -11.69
N TRP A 231 -15.28 -4.80 -11.58
CA TRP A 231 -14.29 -5.33 -10.64
C TRP A 231 -14.78 -5.34 -9.19
N GLU A 232 -14.67 -6.49 -8.55
CA GLU A 232 -15.12 -6.71 -7.16
C GLU A 232 -14.00 -6.49 -6.12
N GLY A 233 -12.82 -6.11 -6.54
CA GLY A 233 -11.68 -5.87 -5.65
C GLY A 233 -10.94 -7.14 -5.20
N LYS A 234 -11.24 -8.32 -5.71
CA LYS A 234 -10.69 -9.60 -5.23
C LYS A 234 -9.56 -10.17 -6.07
N SER A 235 -9.28 -9.61 -7.23
CA SER A 235 -8.25 -10.08 -8.17
C SER A 235 -7.23 -9.00 -8.50
N VAL A 236 -6.01 -9.44 -8.87
CA VAL A 236 -5.04 -8.57 -9.54
C VAL A 236 -5.47 -8.44 -10.99
N GLU A 237 -5.48 -7.21 -11.52
CA GLU A 237 -5.89 -6.96 -12.90
C GLU A 237 -5.01 -5.93 -13.59
N TRP A 238 -4.89 -6.04 -14.91
CA TRP A 238 -4.17 -5.08 -15.73
C TRP A 238 -4.96 -3.78 -15.87
N LEU A 239 -4.36 -2.68 -15.43
CA LEU A 239 -4.75 -1.33 -15.87
C LEU A 239 -4.16 -1.04 -17.25
N LEU A 240 -2.90 -1.44 -17.45
CA LEU A 240 -2.16 -1.29 -18.68
C LEU A 240 -1.25 -2.49 -18.89
N LYS A 241 -1.44 -3.26 -19.96
CA LYS A 241 -0.50 -4.31 -20.37
C LYS A 241 0.82 -3.72 -20.88
N PRO A 242 1.93 -4.47 -20.84
CA PRO A 242 3.23 -4.00 -21.29
C PRO A 242 3.18 -3.39 -22.71
N GLN A 243 3.59 -2.13 -22.84
CA GLN A 243 3.71 -1.46 -24.13
C GLN A 243 4.86 -0.44 -24.12
N ASP A 244 5.36 -0.14 -25.32
CA ASP A 244 6.36 0.90 -25.51
C ASP A 244 5.69 2.28 -25.46
N PHE A 245 6.34 3.22 -24.79
CA PHE A 245 5.87 4.58 -24.62
C PHE A 245 7.02 5.58 -24.84
N MET A 246 6.78 6.59 -25.69
CA MET A 246 7.72 7.70 -25.93
C MET A 246 7.58 8.69 -24.78
N ILE A 247 8.54 8.64 -23.84
CA ILE A 247 8.48 9.46 -22.63
C ILE A 247 9.00 10.88 -22.86
N ASP A 248 9.94 11.05 -23.78
CA ASP A 248 10.50 12.34 -24.18
C ASP A 248 10.64 12.38 -25.71
N SER A 249 9.83 13.24 -26.36
CA SER A 249 9.79 13.32 -27.82
C SER A 249 10.97 14.10 -28.39
N ASP A 250 11.48 15.09 -27.65
CA ASP A 250 12.59 15.95 -28.09
C ASP A 250 13.90 15.18 -28.07
N MET A 251 14.14 14.41 -26.99
CA MET A 251 15.31 13.53 -26.88
C MET A 251 15.11 12.17 -27.54
N ARG A 252 13.90 11.87 -28.05
CA ARG A 252 13.51 10.58 -28.65
C ARG A 252 13.72 9.39 -27.71
N VAL A 253 13.42 9.58 -26.43
CA VAL A 253 13.56 8.56 -25.41
C VAL A 253 12.26 7.78 -25.26
N SER A 254 12.35 6.46 -25.35
CA SER A 254 11.22 5.55 -25.09
C SER A 254 11.49 4.66 -23.89
N CYS A 255 10.42 4.24 -23.23
CA CYS A 255 10.44 3.25 -22.16
C CYS A 255 9.36 2.20 -22.40
N LYS A 256 9.49 1.05 -21.74
CA LYS A 256 8.37 0.11 -21.64
C LYS A 256 7.64 0.37 -20.33
N ILE A 257 6.31 0.48 -20.39
CA ILE A 257 5.46 0.74 -19.24
C ILE A 257 4.36 -0.30 -19.12
N GLU A 258 4.06 -0.68 -17.89
CA GLU A 258 2.95 -1.57 -17.53
C GLU A 258 2.40 -1.21 -16.17
N ILE A 259 1.09 -1.45 -15.95
CA ILE A 259 0.41 -1.06 -14.71
C ILE A 259 -0.59 -2.15 -14.32
N THR A 260 -0.54 -2.59 -13.07
CA THR A 260 -1.55 -3.46 -12.46
C THR A 260 -2.26 -2.78 -11.29
N MET A 261 -3.42 -3.28 -10.97
CA MET A 261 -4.16 -2.97 -9.76
C MET A 261 -4.26 -4.22 -8.88
N LEU A 262 -3.78 -4.09 -7.65
CA LEU A 262 -3.83 -5.16 -6.64
C LEU A 262 -5.19 -5.20 -5.96
N PRO A 263 -5.55 -6.34 -5.32
CA PRO A 263 -6.82 -6.47 -4.63
C PRO A 263 -7.06 -5.43 -3.55
N HIS A 264 -8.33 -5.09 -3.32
CA HIS A 264 -8.72 -4.19 -2.25
C HIS A 264 -8.76 -4.93 -0.90
N PRO A 265 -7.97 -4.54 0.13
CA PRO A 265 -7.82 -5.33 1.36
C PRO A 265 -9.12 -5.64 2.10
N ARG A 266 -10.09 -4.72 2.06
CA ARG A 266 -11.31 -4.81 2.88
C ARG A 266 -12.41 -5.69 2.30
N VAL A 267 -12.32 -6.14 1.05
CA VAL A 267 -13.39 -6.89 0.38
C VAL A 267 -13.36 -8.41 0.61
N PHE A 268 -12.44 -8.90 1.43
CA PHE A 268 -12.28 -10.34 1.73
C PHE A 268 -12.89 -10.75 3.07
N LYS A 269 -13.55 -9.84 3.78
CA LYS A 269 -14.16 -10.12 5.09
C LYS A 269 -15.24 -11.20 5.03
N ASP A 270 -15.95 -11.32 3.91
CA ASP A 270 -16.94 -12.37 3.65
C ASP A 270 -16.30 -13.78 3.53
N GLU A 271 -15.00 -13.85 3.25
CA GLU A 271 -14.21 -15.09 3.18
C GLU A 271 -13.47 -15.39 4.50
N GLY A 272 -13.64 -14.54 5.51
CA GLY A 272 -12.95 -14.68 6.80
C GLY A 272 -11.48 -14.25 6.79
N ILE A 273 -11.02 -13.56 5.74
CA ILE A 273 -9.64 -13.08 5.60
C ILE A 273 -9.57 -11.63 6.09
N THR A 274 -8.60 -11.32 6.92
CA THR A 274 -8.42 -9.98 7.48
C THR A 274 -7.75 -9.02 6.51
N ASP A 275 -8.00 -7.71 6.68
CA ASP A 275 -7.31 -6.64 5.94
C ASP A 275 -5.78 -6.78 6.02
N ALA A 276 -5.27 -7.17 7.20
CA ALA A 276 -3.84 -7.30 7.45
C ALA A 276 -3.22 -8.44 6.62
N GLU A 277 -3.90 -9.57 6.50
CA GLU A 277 -3.42 -10.70 5.69
C GLU A 277 -3.31 -10.34 4.22
N ILE A 278 -4.30 -9.64 3.65
CA ILE A 278 -4.26 -9.18 2.26
C ILE A 278 -3.18 -8.10 2.07
N ARG A 279 -3.08 -7.14 3.00
CA ARG A 279 -2.00 -6.14 2.94
C ARG A 279 -0.63 -6.76 3.00
N ASN A 280 -0.43 -7.77 3.84
CA ASN A 280 0.84 -8.49 3.95
C ASN A 280 1.12 -9.31 2.68
N LYS A 281 0.13 -10.06 2.17
CA LYS A 281 0.29 -10.87 0.95
C LYS A 281 0.74 -10.02 -0.25
N TYR A 282 0.08 -8.89 -0.47
CA TYR A 282 0.32 -8.02 -1.64
C TYR A 282 1.21 -6.81 -1.34
N HIS A 283 1.79 -6.73 -0.14
CA HIS A 283 2.62 -5.60 0.30
C HIS A 283 1.94 -4.23 0.14
N ILE A 284 0.62 -4.15 0.41
CA ILE A 284 -0.17 -2.93 0.23
C ILE A 284 0.08 -1.96 1.37
N SER A 285 0.84 -0.90 1.09
CA SER A 285 1.21 0.14 2.07
C SER A 285 1.54 1.45 1.37
N ALA A 286 1.70 2.51 2.17
CA ALA A 286 2.11 3.83 1.70
C ALA A 286 3.52 3.87 1.08
N GLN A 287 4.36 2.87 1.32
CA GLN A 287 5.74 2.80 0.81
C GLN A 287 5.86 1.98 -0.48
N ASN A 288 4.82 1.26 -0.89
CA ASN A 288 4.93 0.27 -1.95
C ASN A 288 4.06 0.58 -3.18
N TYR A 289 3.36 1.72 -3.25
CA TYR A 289 2.57 2.11 -4.42
C TYR A 289 3.27 3.19 -5.26
N GLY A 290 3.05 3.15 -6.55
CA GLY A 290 3.71 4.01 -7.54
C GLY A 290 4.46 3.21 -8.58
N PHE A 291 5.50 3.78 -9.14
CA PHE A 291 6.29 3.18 -10.21
C PHE A 291 7.57 2.53 -9.69
N TYR A 292 7.81 1.32 -10.10
CA TYR A 292 9.07 0.59 -9.96
C TYR A 292 9.87 0.80 -11.24
N VAL A 293 10.97 1.55 -11.16
CA VAL A 293 11.76 1.89 -12.35
C VAL A 293 12.97 0.98 -12.46
N TYR A 294 13.03 0.21 -13.53
CA TYR A 294 14.13 -0.71 -13.85
C TYR A 294 14.98 -0.15 -14.97
N ARG A 295 16.30 -0.12 -14.77
CA ARG A 295 17.29 0.24 -15.78
C ARG A 295 18.18 -0.96 -16.06
N ASN A 296 18.27 -1.37 -17.32
CA ASN A 296 19.03 -2.57 -17.72
C ASN A 296 18.70 -3.82 -16.89
N GLY A 297 17.44 -3.97 -16.47
CA GLY A 297 16.97 -5.09 -15.65
C GLY A 297 17.18 -4.96 -14.13
N ARG A 298 17.86 -3.90 -13.66
CA ARG A 298 18.03 -3.60 -12.22
C ARG A 298 17.03 -2.53 -11.79
N LEU A 299 16.35 -2.76 -10.66
CA LEU A 299 15.53 -1.72 -10.05
C LEU A 299 16.42 -0.57 -9.53
N ILE A 300 16.16 0.63 -10.03
CA ILE A 300 16.85 1.86 -9.60
C ILE A 300 15.98 2.76 -8.74
N ASN A 301 14.66 2.58 -8.78
CA ASN A 301 13.76 3.36 -7.94
C ASN A 301 12.57 2.52 -7.48
N TRP A 302 12.33 2.52 -6.18
CA TRP A 302 11.34 1.69 -5.50
C TRP A 302 10.03 2.45 -5.30
N ALA A 303 8.94 2.00 -5.91
CA ALA A 303 7.58 2.50 -5.66
C ALA A 303 7.49 4.04 -5.62
N ASN A 304 8.14 4.71 -6.55
CA ASN A 304 8.16 6.17 -6.61
C ASN A 304 6.87 6.70 -7.24
N ARG A 305 6.30 7.72 -6.67
CA ARG A 305 5.13 8.39 -7.23
C ARG A 305 5.46 9.32 -8.39
N LEU A 306 6.75 9.63 -8.61
CA LEU A 306 7.29 10.50 -9.66
C LEU A 306 6.60 11.89 -9.73
N ASP A 307 6.05 12.35 -8.60
CA ASP A 307 5.18 13.53 -8.49
C ASP A 307 3.96 13.53 -9.42
N ILE A 308 3.56 12.34 -9.89
CA ILE A 308 2.46 12.06 -10.79
C ILE A 308 1.31 11.37 -10.06
N ILE A 309 1.62 10.36 -9.22
CA ILE A 309 0.62 9.65 -8.43
C ILE A 309 0.35 10.41 -7.14
N PRO A 310 -0.92 10.78 -6.85
CA PRO A 310 -1.27 11.47 -5.61
C PRO A 310 -0.93 10.69 -4.34
N GLN A 311 -0.66 11.41 -3.26
CA GLN A 311 -0.49 10.81 -1.94
C GLN A 311 -1.87 10.55 -1.32
N ASP A 312 -2.50 9.45 -1.76
CA ASP A 312 -3.85 9.09 -1.35
C ASP A 312 -3.94 7.56 -1.19
N GLN A 313 -4.71 7.09 -0.20
CA GLN A 313 -4.93 5.67 0.07
C GLN A 313 -5.63 4.95 -1.09
N ASP A 314 -6.40 5.65 -1.89
CA ASP A 314 -7.11 5.12 -3.06
C ASP A 314 -6.14 4.56 -4.12
N PHE A 315 -4.85 4.93 -4.03
CA PHE A 315 -3.79 4.43 -4.92
C PHE A 315 -2.91 3.34 -4.29
N TYR A 316 -3.15 2.89 -3.06
CA TYR A 316 -2.28 1.89 -2.42
C TYR A 316 -2.25 0.54 -3.14
N SER A 317 -3.23 0.24 -3.99
CA SER A 317 -3.25 -0.92 -4.88
C SER A 317 -2.64 -0.68 -6.26
N PHE A 318 -2.27 0.55 -6.59
CA PHE A 318 -1.64 0.89 -7.86
C PHE A 318 -0.19 0.40 -7.89
N ARG A 319 0.19 -0.32 -8.95
CA ARG A 319 1.56 -0.75 -9.24
C ARG A 319 1.90 -0.45 -10.68
N GLY A 320 2.86 0.41 -10.89
CA GLY A 320 3.43 0.68 -12.21
C GLY A 320 4.85 0.15 -12.31
N ARG A 321 5.27 -0.30 -13.49
CA ARG A 321 6.66 -0.62 -13.83
C ARG A 321 7.06 0.16 -15.05
N ILE A 322 8.23 0.80 -14.97
CA ILE A 322 8.88 1.48 -16.08
C ILE A 322 10.23 0.81 -16.31
N ILE A 323 10.48 0.38 -17.54
CA ILE A 323 11.73 -0.27 -17.93
C ILE A 323 12.43 0.63 -18.93
N ILE A 324 13.66 1.01 -18.62
CA ILE A 324 14.52 1.89 -19.40
C ILE A 324 15.89 1.27 -19.65
N ASP A 325 16.57 1.81 -20.63
CA ASP A 325 17.99 1.56 -20.90
C ASP A 325 18.82 2.85 -20.72
N ASP A 326 20.08 2.81 -21.12
CA ASP A 326 21.06 3.90 -20.96
C ASP A 326 20.64 5.18 -21.70
N THR A 327 19.85 5.07 -22.76
CA THR A 327 19.40 6.23 -23.57
C THR A 327 18.44 7.14 -22.80
N ALA A 328 17.84 6.63 -21.72
CA ALA A 328 16.89 7.36 -20.90
C ALA A 328 17.55 8.09 -19.69
N ASP A 329 18.86 7.93 -19.46
CA ASP A 329 19.53 8.47 -18.28
C ASP A 329 19.32 9.98 -18.09
N ASP A 330 19.36 10.75 -19.18
CA ASP A 330 19.18 12.21 -19.14
C ASP A 330 17.73 12.61 -18.90
N ALA A 331 16.75 11.89 -19.47
CA ALA A 331 15.32 12.15 -19.25
C ALA A 331 14.89 11.82 -17.81
N PHE A 332 15.56 10.85 -17.18
CA PHE A 332 15.31 10.46 -15.80
C PHE A 332 16.24 11.12 -14.77
N ASN A 333 17.23 11.94 -15.22
CA ASN A 333 18.24 12.59 -14.37
C ASN A 333 18.79 11.63 -13.29
N ILE A 334 19.24 10.45 -13.72
CA ILE A 334 19.69 9.40 -12.81
C ILE A 334 20.98 9.83 -12.12
N ASP A 335 20.95 9.92 -10.78
CA ASP A 335 22.10 10.32 -9.98
C ASP A 335 23.17 9.22 -9.83
N VAL A 336 24.34 9.60 -9.28
CA VAL A 336 25.49 8.71 -9.02
C VAL A 336 25.11 7.55 -8.11
N SER A 337 24.22 7.78 -7.15
CA SER A 337 23.80 6.80 -6.15
C SER A 337 22.68 5.90 -6.66
N LYS A 338 22.16 6.13 -7.86
CA LYS A 338 21.01 5.42 -8.47
C LYS A 338 19.77 5.38 -7.57
N SER A 339 19.70 6.25 -6.56
CA SER A 339 18.64 6.24 -5.55
C SER A 339 17.59 7.31 -5.75
N HIS A 340 17.88 8.32 -6.56
CA HIS A 340 16.97 9.42 -6.86
C HIS A 340 16.76 9.55 -8.36
N ILE A 341 15.50 9.54 -8.76
CA ILE A 341 15.05 9.83 -10.11
C ILE A 341 14.32 11.16 -10.06
N ASN A 342 14.68 12.06 -10.95
CA ASN A 342 14.00 13.31 -11.13
C ASN A 342 13.74 13.50 -12.63
N LEU A 343 12.52 13.19 -13.07
CA LEU A 343 12.12 13.31 -14.48
C LEU A 343 12.36 14.72 -14.99
N SER A 344 12.81 14.84 -16.25
CA SER A 344 12.76 16.11 -16.97
C SER A 344 11.31 16.65 -16.97
N GLU A 345 11.14 17.95 -17.10
CA GLU A 345 9.80 18.56 -17.08
C GLU A 345 8.92 17.99 -18.20
N GLU A 346 9.50 17.77 -19.37
CA GLU A 346 8.81 17.18 -20.51
C GLU A 346 8.46 15.70 -20.28
N ALA A 347 9.40 14.88 -19.82
CA ALA A 347 9.16 13.48 -19.52
C ALA A 347 8.08 13.32 -18.44
N ARG A 348 8.06 14.20 -17.43
CA ARG A 348 7.05 14.19 -16.39
C ARG A 348 5.67 14.56 -16.94
N ALA A 349 5.56 15.61 -17.75
CA ALA A 349 4.30 16.02 -18.34
C ALA A 349 3.73 14.94 -19.28
N SER A 350 4.59 14.37 -20.15
CA SER A 350 4.21 13.30 -21.06
C SER A 350 3.71 12.06 -20.33
N LEU A 351 4.41 11.65 -19.25
CA LEU A 351 4.01 10.50 -18.44
C LEU A 351 2.72 10.78 -17.64
N ASP A 352 2.54 11.99 -17.11
CA ASP A 352 1.34 12.37 -16.36
C ASP A 352 0.08 12.33 -17.24
N ASP A 353 0.16 12.89 -18.44
CA ASP A 353 -0.91 12.84 -19.44
C ASP A 353 -1.23 11.40 -19.85
N PHE A 354 -0.20 10.60 -20.11
CA PHE A 354 -0.37 9.19 -20.51
C PHE A 354 -1.04 8.35 -19.42
N VAL A 355 -0.68 8.55 -18.16
CA VAL A 355 -1.23 7.73 -17.05
C VAL A 355 -2.53 8.31 -16.46
N ALA A 356 -3.00 9.47 -16.91
CA ALA A 356 -4.16 10.17 -16.36
C ALA A 356 -5.43 9.28 -16.36
N GLU A 357 -5.69 8.56 -17.46
CA GLU A 357 -6.82 7.63 -17.55
C GLU A 357 -6.70 6.48 -16.54
N TYR A 358 -5.51 5.90 -16.41
CA TYR A 358 -5.26 4.77 -15.49
C TYR A 358 -5.37 5.17 -14.02
N LYS A 359 -4.93 6.39 -13.67
CA LYS A 359 -5.15 6.97 -12.34
C LYS A 359 -6.65 7.09 -12.03
N ARG A 360 -7.41 7.64 -12.98
CA ARG A 360 -8.87 7.78 -12.85
C ARG A 360 -9.55 6.41 -12.67
N LYS A 361 -9.23 5.44 -13.51
CA LYS A 361 -9.76 4.07 -13.42
C LYS A 361 -9.41 3.40 -12.09
N CYS A 362 -8.17 3.53 -11.63
CA CYS A 362 -7.72 3.00 -10.35
C CYS A 362 -8.56 3.54 -9.19
N LYS A 363 -8.74 4.86 -9.12
CA LYS A 363 -9.52 5.51 -8.06
C LYS A 363 -10.99 5.10 -8.07
N ILE A 364 -11.61 5.07 -9.25
CA ILE A 364 -13.00 4.63 -9.42
C ILE A 364 -13.15 3.16 -9.00
N ALA A 365 -12.29 2.28 -9.48
CA ALA A 365 -12.33 0.86 -9.16
C ALA A 365 -12.16 0.60 -7.66
N TRP A 366 -11.22 1.29 -7.01
CA TRP A 366 -11.00 1.19 -5.57
C TRP A 366 -12.26 1.53 -4.77
N ASN A 367 -12.87 2.68 -5.05
CA ASN A 367 -14.06 3.15 -4.35
C ASN A 367 -15.29 2.29 -4.67
N ASN A 368 -15.47 1.90 -5.95
CA ASN A 368 -16.58 1.04 -6.36
C ASN A 368 -16.51 -0.35 -5.73
N ALA A 369 -15.33 -0.98 -5.68
CA ALA A 369 -15.16 -2.30 -5.08
C ALA A 369 -15.58 -2.32 -3.61
N TYR A 370 -15.16 -1.30 -2.85
CA TYR A 370 -15.51 -1.18 -1.45
C TYR A 370 -17.01 -0.89 -1.26
N SER A 371 -17.57 0.03 -2.04
CA SER A 371 -19.00 0.37 -1.96
C SER A 371 -19.90 -0.83 -2.31
N LYS A 372 -19.56 -1.59 -3.36
CA LYS A 372 -20.27 -2.82 -3.73
C LYS A 372 -20.18 -3.88 -2.63
N PHE A 373 -19.01 -4.03 -2.04
CA PHE A 373 -18.80 -4.97 -0.95
C PHE A 373 -19.63 -4.60 0.28
N GLU A 374 -19.67 -3.33 0.68
CA GLU A 374 -20.53 -2.85 1.77
C GLU A 374 -22.02 -3.04 1.46
N ALA A 375 -22.44 -2.74 0.23
CA ALA A 375 -23.81 -2.97 -0.20
C ALA A 375 -24.19 -4.46 -0.13
N LYS A 376 -23.29 -5.36 -0.56
CA LYS A 376 -23.50 -6.81 -0.48
C LYS A 376 -23.58 -7.31 0.96
N LEU A 377 -22.71 -6.84 1.85
CA LEU A 377 -22.77 -7.16 3.28
C LEU A 377 -24.05 -6.64 3.93
N SER A 378 -24.44 -5.41 3.62
CA SER A 378 -25.68 -4.81 4.15
C SER A 378 -26.91 -5.53 3.62
N SER A 379 -26.96 -5.92 2.34
CA SER A 379 -28.08 -6.67 1.79
C SER A 379 -28.23 -8.04 2.44
N SER A 380 -27.14 -8.79 2.64
CA SER A 380 -27.19 -10.13 3.22
C SER A 380 -27.60 -10.13 4.71
N SER A 381 -27.20 -9.10 5.48
CA SER A 381 -27.68 -8.97 6.87
C SER A 381 -29.07 -8.36 6.94
N ASN A 382 -29.44 -7.48 6.00
CA ASN A 382 -30.77 -6.93 5.91
C ASN A 382 -31.82 -7.95 5.47
N GLU A 383 -31.48 -8.93 4.62
CA GLU A 383 -32.38 -10.00 4.23
C GLU A 383 -32.88 -10.81 5.43
N ALA A 384 -31.98 -11.20 6.33
CA ALA A 384 -32.35 -11.93 7.54
C ALA A 384 -33.24 -11.10 8.48
N SER A 385 -32.86 -9.84 8.73
CA SER A 385 -33.64 -8.94 9.60
C SER A 385 -34.98 -8.55 8.98
N ASN A 386 -35.01 -8.32 7.67
CA ASN A 386 -36.25 -8.01 6.95
C ASN A 386 -37.17 -9.22 6.86
N SER A 387 -36.63 -10.44 6.70
CA SER A 387 -37.46 -11.67 6.75
C SER A 387 -38.20 -11.78 8.09
N VAL A 388 -37.45 -11.65 9.19
CA VAL A 388 -38.05 -11.70 10.54
C VAL A 388 -38.98 -10.52 10.79
N ALA A 389 -38.63 -9.30 10.36
CA ALA A 389 -39.50 -8.12 10.52
C ALA A 389 -40.80 -8.25 9.74
N ASN A 390 -40.78 -8.93 8.59
CA ASN A 390 -42.01 -9.22 7.83
C ASN A 390 -42.88 -10.30 8.51
N GLU A 391 -42.27 -11.37 9.04
CA GLU A 391 -43.00 -12.41 9.78
C GLU A 391 -43.62 -11.89 11.08
N VAL A 392 -42.91 -11.01 11.79
CA VAL A 392 -43.35 -10.43 13.06
C VAL A 392 -44.29 -9.22 12.85
N GLY A 393 -44.22 -8.57 11.69
CA GLY A 393 -45.03 -7.40 11.37
C GLY A 393 -46.54 -7.62 11.59
N ASP A 394 -47.04 -8.75 11.10
CA ASP A 394 -48.47 -9.13 11.24
C ASP A 394 -48.86 -9.39 12.72
N TYR A 395 -47.93 -9.81 13.55
CA TYR A 395 -48.15 -10.02 15.00
C TYR A 395 -48.15 -8.73 15.82
N LEU A 396 -47.50 -7.68 15.33
CA LEU A 396 -47.37 -6.40 16.02
C LEU A 396 -48.53 -5.43 15.71
N GLU A 397 -49.43 -5.81 14.80
CA GLU A 397 -50.60 -4.99 14.41
C GLU A 397 -51.79 -5.09 15.36
N SER A 398 -51.77 -5.95 16.35
CA SER A 398 -52.85 -6.13 17.31
C SER A 398 -52.47 -5.59 18.69
N SER A 399 -52.38 -4.29 18.86
CA SER A 399 -52.61 -3.68 20.16
C SER A 399 -54.08 -3.23 20.20
N ASP A 400 -54.89 -4.02 20.83
CA ASP A 400 -56.26 -3.67 21.18
C ASP A 400 -56.25 -2.41 22.04
N PHE A 401 -56.30 -1.24 21.42
CA PHE A 401 -56.83 -0.04 22.07
C PHE A 401 -58.34 -0.06 21.88
N ASP A 402 -59.01 -0.71 22.82
CA ASP A 402 -60.46 -0.70 22.91
C ASP A 402 -60.95 0.72 23.09
N ASP A 403 -61.94 1.08 22.25
CA ASP A 403 -62.95 2.09 22.43
C ASP A 403 -62.63 3.52 22.00
N GLU A 404 -62.86 3.81 20.69
CA GLU A 404 -63.00 5.23 20.37
C GLU A 404 -63.88 5.45 19.11
N GLY A 405 -64.70 6.44 19.15
CA GLY A 405 -65.77 6.67 18.20
C GLY A 405 -65.34 7.19 16.81
N PRO A 406 -66.25 7.46 15.89
CA PRO A 406 -65.98 7.79 14.47
C PRO A 406 -65.16 9.05 14.20
N ASP A 407 -64.92 9.89 15.21
CA ASP A 407 -64.03 11.06 15.08
C ASP A 407 -62.53 10.69 15.28
N TYR A 408 -62.26 9.57 15.93
CA TYR A 408 -60.90 9.05 16.15
C TYR A 408 -60.28 8.53 14.83
N GLU A 409 -61.03 7.74 14.06
CA GLU A 409 -60.56 7.20 12.77
C GLU A 409 -60.17 8.32 11.78
N LYS A 410 -60.96 9.38 11.71
CA LYS A 410 -60.63 10.51 10.82
C LYS A 410 -59.40 11.28 11.24
N GLU A 411 -59.16 11.42 12.53
CA GLU A 411 -57.99 12.13 13.04
C GLU A 411 -56.72 11.26 12.96
N TYR A 412 -56.87 9.95 13.16
CA TYR A 412 -55.83 8.95 12.92
C TYR A 412 -55.36 8.93 11.46
N ASP A 413 -56.30 8.82 10.52
CA ASP A 413 -56.03 8.85 9.07
C ASP A 413 -55.37 10.15 8.64
N LYS A 414 -55.79 11.28 9.21
CA LYS A 414 -55.17 12.58 8.94
C LYS A 414 -53.72 12.63 9.42
N ARG A 415 -53.44 12.18 10.63
CA ARG A 415 -52.08 12.16 11.19
C ARG A 415 -51.18 11.18 10.47
N GLU A 416 -51.69 10.02 10.08
CA GLU A 416 -50.98 9.08 9.25
C GLU A 416 -50.54 9.74 7.93
N LYS A 417 -51.44 10.46 7.28
CA LYS A 417 -51.13 11.20 6.06
C LYS A 417 -50.10 12.30 6.30
N ASP A 418 -50.26 13.09 7.37
CA ASP A 418 -49.28 14.16 7.72
C ASP A 418 -47.89 13.60 8.01
N ILE A 419 -47.81 12.39 8.58
CA ILE A 419 -46.55 11.68 8.82
C ILE A 419 -45.90 11.23 7.51
N VAL A 420 -46.68 10.65 6.59
CA VAL A 420 -46.19 10.22 5.26
C VAL A 420 -45.69 11.43 4.47
N ASP A 421 -46.45 12.51 4.40
CA ASP A 421 -46.10 13.75 3.69
C ASP A 421 -44.78 14.37 4.29
N GLU A 422 -44.59 14.31 5.61
CA GLU A 422 -43.39 14.78 6.29
C GLU A 422 -42.15 13.96 5.85
N PHE A 423 -42.24 12.63 5.80
CA PHE A 423 -41.12 11.77 5.42
C PHE A 423 -40.82 11.82 3.93
N GLU A 424 -41.85 11.96 3.06
CA GLU A 424 -41.60 12.19 1.62
C GLU A 424 -40.82 13.49 1.41
N LYS A 425 -41.23 14.57 2.07
CA LYS A 425 -40.54 15.86 1.98
C LYS A 425 -39.08 15.76 2.46
N LYS A 426 -38.87 15.10 3.59
CA LYS A 426 -37.51 14.88 4.13
C LYS A 426 -36.65 14.02 3.20
N GLY A 427 -37.22 12.97 2.59
CA GLY A 427 -36.53 12.14 1.60
C GLY A 427 -36.05 12.93 0.36
N ILE A 428 -36.87 13.88 -0.11
CA ILE A 428 -36.55 14.78 -1.21
C ILE A 428 -35.40 15.73 -0.79
N GLU A 429 -35.46 16.32 0.41
CA GLU A 429 -34.43 17.22 0.94
C GLU A 429 -33.08 16.51 1.14
N ASP A 430 -33.09 15.29 1.67
CA ASP A 430 -31.89 14.45 1.83
C ASP A 430 -31.26 14.09 0.47
N THR A 431 -32.08 13.81 -0.54
CA THR A 431 -31.64 13.50 -1.90
C THR A 431 -31.01 14.72 -2.58
N ILE A 432 -31.63 15.89 -2.44
CA ILE A 432 -31.10 17.17 -2.98
C ILE A 432 -29.77 17.53 -2.31
N SER A 433 -29.69 17.37 -0.99
CA SER A 433 -28.44 17.65 -0.24
C SER A 433 -27.29 16.77 -0.74
N ARG A 434 -27.57 15.48 -0.95
CA ARG A 434 -26.56 14.51 -1.44
C ARG A 434 -26.12 14.80 -2.87
N LEU A 435 -27.03 15.15 -3.76
CA LEU A 435 -26.68 15.53 -5.15
C LEU A 435 -25.85 16.81 -5.20
N LYS A 436 -26.08 17.75 -4.28
CA LYS A 436 -25.25 18.98 -4.18
C LYS A 436 -23.83 18.67 -3.70
N ASP A 437 -23.66 17.71 -2.80
CA ASP A 437 -22.35 17.30 -2.28
C ASP A 437 -21.55 16.51 -3.34
N GLU A 438 -22.22 15.73 -4.20
CA GLU A 438 -21.57 14.90 -5.22
C GLU A 438 -21.15 15.69 -6.49
N GLU A 439 -21.90 16.73 -6.89
CA GLU A 439 -21.65 17.40 -8.17
C GLU A 439 -20.96 18.76 -8.08
N ASN A 440 -20.74 19.31 -6.90
CA ASN A 440 -20.24 20.70 -6.72
C ASN A 440 -21.02 21.75 -7.56
N VAL A 441 -22.32 21.48 -7.86
CA VAL A 441 -23.18 22.30 -8.71
C VAL A 441 -24.29 22.88 -7.86
N GLU A 442 -24.42 24.21 -7.86
CA GLU A 442 -25.56 24.93 -7.30
C GLU A 442 -26.82 24.70 -8.17
N LYS A 443 -27.45 23.52 -8.07
CA LYS A 443 -28.80 23.30 -8.57
C LYS A 443 -29.81 23.66 -7.48
N THR A 444 -30.79 24.45 -7.81
CA THR A 444 -31.91 24.77 -6.92
C THR A 444 -32.95 23.65 -6.98
N SER A 445 -33.77 23.52 -5.92
CA SER A 445 -34.82 22.49 -5.80
C SER A 445 -35.82 22.49 -6.96
N ASP A 446 -35.96 23.61 -7.68
CA ASP A 446 -36.89 23.76 -8.79
C ASP A 446 -36.33 23.30 -10.15
N GLU A 447 -35.04 22.98 -10.22
CA GLU A 447 -34.34 22.54 -11.44
C GLU A 447 -34.20 21.01 -11.55
N LEU A 448 -34.53 20.27 -10.49
CA LEU A 448 -34.56 18.80 -10.50
C LEU A 448 -35.94 18.30 -10.93
N THR A 449 -35.98 17.51 -11.99
CA THR A 449 -37.22 16.90 -12.43
C THR A 449 -37.67 15.75 -11.48
N LYS A 450 -38.98 15.56 -11.33
CA LYS A 450 -39.52 14.44 -10.55
C LYS A 450 -38.92 13.08 -10.96
N ASP A 451 -38.65 12.91 -12.25
CA ASP A 451 -38.03 11.68 -12.80
C ASP A 451 -36.59 11.50 -12.38
N GLU A 452 -35.77 12.57 -12.19
CA GLU A 452 -34.41 12.50 -11.70
C GLU A 452 -34.38 12.16 -10.21
N ILE A 453 -35.27 12.74 -9.44
CA ILE A 453 -35.43 12.43 -8.01
C ILE A 453 -35.88 10.98 -7.84
N GLU A 454 -36.89 10.51 -8.57
CA GLU A 454 -37.35 9.13 -8.53
C GLU A 454 -36.29 8.12 -9.01
N LYS A 455 -35.50 8.44 -10.05
CA LYS A 455 -34.39 7.62 -10.50
C LYS A 455 -33.28 7.50 -9.45
N THR A 456 -32.97 8.58 -8.75
CA THR A 456 -31.95 8.59 -7.69
C THR A 456 -32.42 7.84 -6.46
N ILE A 457 -33.71 8.00 -6.09
CA ILE A 457 -34.35 7.22 -5.03
C ILE A 457 -34.42 5.73 -5.42
N LYS A 458 -34.83 5.39 -6.64
CA LYS A 458 -34.91 4.00 -7.15
C LYS A 458 -33.55 3.39 -7.49
N GLY A 459 -32.56 4.17 -7.91
CA GLY A 459 -31.21 3.68 -8.25
C GLY A 459 -30.35 3.30 -7.04
N ASN A 460 -30.66 3.84 -5.86
CA ASN A 460 -30.01 3.47 -4.59
C ASN A 460 -30.79 2.41 -3.80
N VAL A 461 -31.94 2.00 -4.32
CA VAL A 461 -32.82 1.02 -3.73
C VAL A 461 -33.23 0.06 -4.85
N SER A 462 -32.38 -0.94 -5.17
CA SER A 462 -32.91 -2.16 -5.77
C SER A 462 -33.68 -2.87 -4.66
N VAL A 463 -34.84 -2.34 -4.34
CA VAL A 463 -35.67 -2.78 -3.23
C VAL A 463 -36.72 -3.69 -3.78
N SER A 464 -36.70 -4.93 -3.35
CA SER A 464 -37.95 -5.70 -3.24
C SER A 464 -38.89 -4.89 -2.32
N ALA A 465 -40.18 -4.78 -2.64
CA ALA A 465 -41.21 -4.01 -1.96
C ALA A 465 -41.50 -4.43 -0.48
N LEU A 466 -40.54 -5.02 0.22
CA LEU A 466 -40.65 -5.66 1.52
C LEU A 466 -39.55 -5.29 2.52
N ASN A 467 -38.74 -4.28 2.24
CA ASN A 467 -37.68 -3.90 3.20
C ASN A 467 -38.21 -2.92 4.25
N LYS A 468 -38.21 -3.34 5.51
CA LYS A 468 -38.62 -2.53 6.67
C LYS A 468 -37.41 -1.91 7.41
N ILE A 469 -36.19 -2.40 7.16
CA ILE A 469 -34.98 -1.98 7.83
C ILE A 469 -33.97 -1.45 6.79
N PHE A 470 -33.56 -0.19 6.92
CA PHE A 470 -32.64 0.49 6.02
C PHE A 470 -31.37 0.92 6.76
N LYS A 471 -30.19 0.59 6.23
CA LYS A 471 -28.92 1.10 6.73
C LYS A 471 -28.53 2.34 5.94
N VAL A 472 -28.30 3.44 6.64
CA VAL A 472 -27.87 4.71 6.06
C VAL A 472 -26.54 5.15 6.63
N SER A 473 -25.76 5.94 5.88
CA SER A 473 -24.46 6.39 6.35
C SER A 473 -24.56 7.25 7.60
N SER A 474 -25.48 8.20 7.64
CA SER A 474 -25.68 9.09 8.79
C SER A 474 -27.14 9.52 8.89
N ILE A 475 -27.55 9.92 10.10
CA ILE A 475 -28.83 10.50 10.43
C ILE A 475 -28.57 11.87 11.08
N THR A 476 -29.49 12.82 10.87
CA THR A 476 -29.42 14.16 11.44
C THR A 476 -29.20 14.09 12.96
N ASP A 477 -28.43 15.04 13.51
CA ASP A 477 -28.10 15.14 14.94
C ASP A 477 -27.38 13.91 15.50
N ASN A 478 -26.75 13.11 14.62
CA ASN A 478 -26.02 11.89 14.98
C ASN A 478 -26.90 10.88 15.74
N ALA A 479 -28.18 10.78 15.38
CA ALA A 479 -29.08 9.77 15.92
C ALA A 479 -28.68 8.36 15.48
N LEU A 480 -28.91 7.36 16.35
CA LEU A 480 -28.63 5.96 16.05
C LEU A 480 -29.63 5.38 15.05
N TRP A 481 -30.90 5.75 15.20
CA TRP A 481 -31.99 5.36 14.28
C TRP A 481 -32.96 6.51 14.11
N GLU A 482 -33.79 6.41 13.09
CA GLU A 482 -34.99 7.23 12.92
C GLU A 482 -36.12 6.41 12.33
N PRO A 483 -37.38 6.65 12.77
CA PRO A 483 -38.54 6.06 12.12
C PRO A 483 -38.67 6.61 10.70
N TYR A 484 -39.17 5.79 9.81
CA TYR A 484 -39.44 6.13 8.42
C TYR A 484 -40.75 5.47 7.98
N VAL A 485 -41.63 6.20 7.32
CA VAL A 485 -42.82 5.69 6.70
C VAL A 485 -42.72 5.90 5.20
N ASP A 486 -42.89 4.84 4.42
CA ASP A 486 -42.80 4.93 2.97
C ASP A 486 -44.12 5.41 2.33
N ALA A 487 -44.13 5.63 1.00
CA ALA A 487 -45.28 6.08 0.26
C ALA A 487 -46.45 5.05 0.24
N GLU A 488 -46.14 3.78 0.55
CA GLU A 488 -47.10 2.68 0.67
C GLU A 488 -47.62 2.52 2.11
N LYS A 489 -47.25 3.45 2.99
CA LYS A 489 -47.57 3.48 4.43
C LYS A 489 -46.89 2.37 5.27
N ASN A 490 -45.84 1.73 4.74
CA ASN A 490 -45.08 0.77 5.53
C ASN A 490 -44.23 1.48 6.57
N GLU A 491 -44.32 1.05 7.81
CA GLU A 491 -43.50 1.54 8.91
C GLU A 491 -42.13 0.86 8.87
N CYS A 492 -41.09 1.66 8.75
CA CYS A 492 -39.72 1.26 8.54
C CYS A 492 -38.79 1.90 9.57
N VAL A 493 -37.53 1.44 9.61
CA VAL A 493 -36.45 2.09 10.38
C VAL A 493 -35.26 2.40 9.51
N ARG A 494 -34.68 3.59 9.68
CA ARG A 494 -33.36 3.95 9.16
C ARG A 494 -32.34 3.87 10.28
N ILE A 495 -31.22 3.16 10.09
CA ILE A 495 -30.18 2.92 11.10
C ILE A 495 -28.88 3.55 10.61
N SER A 496 -28.30 4.45 11.40
CA SER A 496 -27.01 5.09 11.09
C SER A 496 -25.85 4.10 11.26
N THR A 497 -25.13 3.79 10.18
CA THR A 497 -23.96 2.92 10.23
C THR A 497 -22.71 3.62 10.80
N THR A 498 -22.66 4.96 10.74
CA THR A 498 -21.54 5.74 11.30
C THR A 498 -21.69 6.06 12.78
N HIS A 499 -22.87 5.87 13.36
CA HIS A 499 -23.06 6.04 14.79
C HIS A 499 -22.17 5.08 15.58
N ARG A 500 -21.52 5.56 16.65
CA ARG A 500 -20.51 4.80 17.39
C ARG A 500 -21.00 3.44 17.89
N TYR A 501 -22.25 3.37 18.36
CA TYR A 501 -22.85 2.10 18.81
C TYR A 501 -23.08 1.13 17.65
N SER A 502 -23.50 1.62 16.48
CA SER A 502 -23.63 0.79 15.27
C SER A 502 -22.27 0.22 14.84
N LYS A 503 -21.22 1.02 14.87
CA LYS A 503 -19.85 0.54 14.57
C LYS A 503 -19.45 -0.60 15.50
N VAL A 504 -19.67 -0.46 16.80
CA VAL A 504 -19.39 -1.54 17.77
C VAL A 504 -20.21 -2.80 17.47
N MET A 505 -21.49 -2.65 17.12
CA MET A 505 -22.38 -3.78 16.82
C MET A 505 -22.02 -4.48 15.50
N TYR A 506 -21.64 -3.73 14.47
CA TYR A 506 -21.32 -4.30 13.16
C TYR A 506 -19.85 -4.71 13.01
N GLU A 507 -18.91 -3.96 13.56
CA GLU A 507 -17.48 -4.22 13.41
C GLU A 507 -16.99 -5.26 14.44
N ASN A 508 -17.28 -5.07 15.73
CA ASN A 508 -16.80 -5.96 16.80
C ASN A 508 -17.58 -7.28 16.86
N ASN A 509 -18.79 -7.33 16.30
CA ASN A 509 -19.64 -8.52 16.24
C ASN A 509 -19.88 -9.01 14.81
N SER A 510 -18.95 -8.76 13.89
CA SER A 510 -19.08 -9.14 12.48
C SER A 510 -19.31 -10.64 12.27
N ALA A 511 -18.79 -11.49 13.15
CA ALA A 511 -18.99 -12.94 13.13
C ALA A 511 -20.31 -13.40 13.75
N ASN A 512 -21.03 -12.54 14.48
CA ASN A 512 -22.27 -12.89 15.16
C ASN A 512 -23.48 -12.21 14.49
N LYS A 513 -23.96 -12.83 13.41
CA LYS A 513 -25.12 -12.32 12.63
C LYS A 513 -26.39 -12.24 13.46
N ASP A 514 -26.63 -13.18 14.37
CA ASP A 514 -27.81 -13.18 15.22
C ASP A 514 -27.90 -11.96 16.12
N MET A 515 -26.75 -11.51 16.66
CA MET A 515 -26.68 -10.27 17.44
C MET A 515 -26.99 -9.03 16.59
N GLN A 516 -26.53 -9.00 15.34
CA GLN A 516 -26.84 -7.91 14.42
C GLN A 516 -28.33 -7.88 14.07
N VAL A 517 -28.93 -9.04 13.78
CA VAL A 517 -30.38 -9.18 13.54
C VAL A 517 -31.19 -8.71 14.75
N LEU A 518 -30.84 -9.17 15.95
CA LEU A 518 -31.54 -8.74 17.18
C LEU A 518 -31.42 -7.23 17.42
N PHE A 519 -30.27 -6.65 17.16
CA PHE A 519 -30.07 -5.21 17.27
C PHE A 519 -30.94 -4.43 16.27
N GLU A 520 -30.97 -4.86 15.02
CA GLU A 520 -31.77 -4.25 13.96
C GLU A 520 -33.27 -4.36 14.24
N LEU A 521 -33.72 -5.52 14.70
CA LEU A 521 -35.11 -5.73 15.09
C LEU A 521 -35.52 -4.89 16.31
N LEU A 522 -34.63 -4.74 17.30
CA LEU A 522 -34.86 -3.86 18.43
C LEU A 522 -35.14 -2.42 17.99
N LEU A 523 -34.29 -1.90 17.07
CA LEU A 523 -34.46 -0.55 16.53
C LEU A 523 -35.71 -0.43 15.63
N TYR A 524 -36.08 -1.49 14.90
CA TYR A 524 -37.31 -1.53 14.14
C TYR A 524 -38.55 -1.43 15.05
N ILE A 525 -38.60 -2.21 16.15
CA ILE A 525 -39.67 -2.15 17.14
C ILE A 525 -39.78 -0.76 17.78
N GLN A 526 -38.63 -0.15 18.11
CA GLN A 526 -38.61 1.23 18.64
C GLN A 526 -39.17 2.22 17.62
N SER A 527 -38.79 2.09 16.36
CA SER A 527 -39.30 2.93 15.28
C SER A 527 -40.83 2.79 15.12
N LYS A 528 -41.33 1.54 15.09
CA LYS A 528 -42.75 1.27 14.98
C LYS A 528 -43.55 1.87 16.16
N ALA A 529 -43.08 1.68 17.38
CA ALA A 529 -43.68 2.25 18.58
C ALA A 529 -43.72 3.79 18.55
N GLU A 530 -42.66 4.45 18.04
CA GLU A 530 -42.65 5.90 17.87
C GLU A 530 -43.72 6.39 16.88
N VAL A 531 -43.86 5.69 15.75
CA VAL A 531 -44.91 6.03 14.74
C VAL A 531 -46.31 5.82 15.29
N GLU A 532 -46.54 4.72 16.00
CA GLU A 532 -47.83 4.41 16.63
C GLU A 532 -48.21 5.45 17.69
N ILE A 533 -47.28 5.86 18.57
CA ILE A 533 -47.47 6.94 19.52
C ILE A 533 -47.88 8.23 18.81
N ARG A 534 -47.24 8.58 17.70
CA ARG A 534 -47.58 9.79 16.92
C ARG A 534 -48.99 9.73 16.33
N LYS A 535 -49.47 8.55 15.98
CA LYS A 535 -50.81 8.33 15.46
C LYS A 535 -51.88 8.38 16.56
N THR A 536 -51.61 7.77 17.71
CA THR A 536 -52.59 7.56 18.77
C THR A 536 -52.76 8.74 19.73
N TYR A 537 -51.69 9.52 19.98
CA TYR A 537 -51.76 10.66 20.91
C TYR A 537 -52.37 11.92 20.28
N HIS A 538 -53.65 11.84 19.93
CA HIS A 538 -54.39 12.92 19.25
C HIS A 538 -54.81 14.08 20.18
N ASN A 539 -54.78 13.90 21.50
CA ASN A 539 -55.09 14.95 22.50
C ASN A 539 -53.92 15.93 22.72
N VAL A 540 -52.80 15.71 22.12
CA VAL A 540 -51.61 16.54 22.19
C VAL A 540 -51.23 17.03 20.78
N GLU A 541 -50.83 18.29 20.65
CA GLU A 541 -50.36 18.82 19.36
C GLU A 541 -49.30 17.91 18.73
N ALA A 542 -49.45 17.54 17.46
CA ALA A 542 -48.58 16.58 16.76
C ALA A 542 -47.12 16.97 16.81
N GLU A 543 -46.81 18.26 16.74
CA GLU A 543 -45.42 18.79 16.85
C GLU A 543 -44.81 18.50 18.22
N LYS A 544 -45.58 18.63 19.30
CA LYS A 544 -45.07 18.37 20.66
C LYS A 544 -44.76 16.88 20.87
N VAL A 545 -45.60 15.99 20.34
CA VAL A 545 -45.36 14.55 20.42
C VAL A 545 -44.09 14.19 19.64
N ARG A 546 -43.96 14.71 18.42
CA ARG A 546 -42.78 14.54 17.59
C ARG A 546 -41.51 15.01 18.30
N ASP A 547 -41.54 16.22 18.88
CA ASP A 547 -40.35 16.81 19.53
C ASP A 547 -39.93 16.00 20.76
N ILE A 548 -40.88 15.53 21.59
CA ILE A 548 -40.61 14.67 22.74
C ILE A 548 -39.94 13.35 22.28
N LEU A 549 -40.46 12.71 21.24
CA LEU A 549 -39.90 11.46 20.71
C LEU A 549 -38.51 11.65 20.10
N ASN A 550 -38.31 12.77 19.40
CA ASN A 550 -36.97 13.15 18.90
C ASN A 550 -35.98 13.36 20.04
N GLU A 551 -36.32 14.12 21.09
CA GLU A 551 -35.48 14.31 22.27
C GLU A 551 -35.16 12.98 22.96
N TYR A 552 -36.13 12.09 23.11
CA TYR A 552 -35.93 10.75 23.65
C TYR A 552 -34.91 9.97 22.84
N ARG A 553 -35.07 9.91 21.53
CA ARG A 553 -34.19 9.17 20.61
C ARG A 553 -32.75 9.71 20.64
N LEU A 554 -32.59 11.03 20.60
CA LEU A 554 -31.28 11.68 20.68
C LEU A 554 -30.61 11.41 22.03
N ALA A 555 -31.37 11.48 23.15
CA ALA A 555 -30.87 11.18 24.48
C ALA A 555 -30.39 9.72 24.61
N VAL A 556 -31.13 8.77 24.03
CA VAL A 556 -30.72 7.35 24.00
C VAL A 556 -29.48 7.17 23.14
N SER A 557 -29.44 7.75 21.93
CA SER A 557 -28.30 7.68 21.01
C SER A 557 -27.02 8.22 21.66
N GLU A 558 -27.10 9.37 22.31
CA GLU A 558 -25.97 9.97 23.02
C GLU A 558 -25.46 9.10 24.18
N LYS A 559 -26.40 8.53 24.97
CA LYS A 559 -26.03 7.63 26.07
C LYS A 559 -25.37 6.35 25.58
N LEU A 560 -25.83 5.77 24.50
CA LEU A 560 -25.23 4.59 23.87
C LEU A 560 -23.83 4.92 23.31
N ALA A 561 -23.65 6.06 22.67
CA ALA A 561 -22.35 6.50 22.22
C ALA A 561 -21.36 6.72 23.39
N LYS A 562 -21.85 7.28 24.53
CA LYS A 562 -21.04 7.43 25.75
C LYS A 562 -20.69 6.09 26.39
N LEU A 563 -21.58 5.11 26.36
CA LEU A 563 -21.32 3.75 26.85
C LEU A 563 -20.16 3.12 26.09
N CYS A 564 -20.16 3.22 24.77
CA CYS A 564 -19.08 2.69 23.93
C CYS A 564 -17.72 3.33 24.26
N ARG A 565 -17.67 4.64 24.55
CA ARG A 565 -16.42 5.29 24.97
C ARG A 565 -15.85 4.70 26.26
N LYS A 566 -16.70 4.42 27.26
CA LYS A 566 -16.26 3.83 28.52
C LYS A 566 -15.75 2.41 28.39
N GLU A 567 -16.34 1.62 27.50
CA GLU A 567 -15.86 0.25 27.22
C GLU A 567 -14.53 0.25 26.49
N GLU A 568 -14.32 1.18 25.55
CA GLU A 568 -13.02 1.35 24.86
C GLU A 568 -11.92 1.81 25.85
N GLU A 569 -12.24 2.64 26.85
CA GLU A 569 -11.29 3.05 27.89
C GLU A 569 -10.93 1.92 28.88
N ARG A 570 -11.79 0.91 29.03
CA ARG A 570 -11.56 -0.26 29.90
C ARG A 570 -10.77 -1.37 29.23
N LEU A 571 -10.81 -1.46 27.91
CA LEU A 571 -9.99 -2.41 27.17
C LEU A 571 -8.55 -1.87 27.15
N PRO A 572 -7.53 -2.66 27.56
CA PRO A 572 -6.15 -2.23 27.39
C PRO A 572 -5.94 -1.92 25.91
N PRO A 573 -5.14 -0.89 25.57
CA PRO A 573 -4.84 -0.60 24.18
C PRO A 573 -4.33 -1.90 23.57
N ASN A 574 -5.00 -2.37 22.51
CA ASN A 574 -4.56 -3.54 21.78
C ASN A 574 -3.07 -3.33 21.51
N LYS A 575 -2.23 -4.14 22.14
CA LYS A 575 -0.83 -4.24 21.75
C LYS A 575 -0.87 -4.67 20.29
N VAL A 576 -0.58 -3.73 19.42
CA VAL A 576 -0.18 -4.03 18.06
C VAL A 576 1.20 -4.68 18.23
N ASP A 577 1.21 -6.03 18.27
CA ASP A 577 2.43 -6.82 18.15
C ASP A 577 2.89 -6.82 16.68
#